data_6474dc90348be3678ea94c11eb0539b8
#
_entry.id   6474dc90348be3678ea94c11eb0539b8
#
_cell.length_a   1.000
_cell.length_b   1.000
_cell.length_c   1.000
_cell.angle_alpha   90.00
_cell.angle_beta   90.00
_cell.angle_gamma   90.00
#
_symmetry.space_group_name_H-M   'P 1'
#
loop_
_entity.id
_entity.type
_entity.pdbx_description
1 polymer ?
#
loop_
_entity_poly.entity_id
_entity_poly.type
_entity_poly.pdbx_seq_one_letter_code
_entity_poly.pdbx_strand_id
1 'polypeptide(L)'
;MNTENRKKNITVTLVVCAVSFVLLFALSNIDSVIGVISSVLSVFSPVIIGFAIAYMLNPILRLFEFKTYKKIKNRGLLRGLSLLSTYIVAVLIIVAFLWLLIPSLITSVVELVSKYDTYIAGTSTIINNFLNKLFENESFAEYVNPETVQSFITNIFTASENLLDTIIHYIVEYGTGLFTGVKNVILGIFISIYVLISKEKLQAQIRKIATAMLPDKRNRRIEKYVFLTHRTFSGFFVGKIIDSAIILLITLVLMLIFRLEYPLLISVIVGVTNIIPIFGPIIGAIPSFFILFIVEPRQAIIFLILIILIQQLDGNVIGPKILGDSTGISSLGVIVAIVVMGAYFGVLGMLIGVPIFAVATTILKEYFETKLRKKGKSTDTADYYLKDSIVDPYETHESVSKRMFNNTKKSVLKIAGLFSGNKKKDVGEAAAVTEEKSQVEENSNSEGENKENDGE
;
A
#
# COMPACT_ATOMS: atom_id res chain seq x y z
N MET A 1 58.59 2.20 25.28
CA MET A 1 57.24 2.44 24.68
C MET A 1 57.49 3.12 23.33
N ASN A 2 57.23 2.43 22.24
CA ASN A 2 57.68 2.76 20.88
C ASN A 2 57.08 4.10 20.43
N THR A 3 57.90 5.04 19.98
CA THR A 3 57.50 6.40 19.48
C THR A 3 56.51 6.30 18.35
N GLU A 4 56.50 5.21 17.60
CA GLU A 4 55.56 4.93 16.50
C GLU A 4 54.14 4.62 17.00
N ASN A 5 53.98 3.85 18.07
CA ASN A 5 52.70 3.56 18.71
C ASN A 5 52.11 4.81 19.38
N ARG A 6 52.92 5.71 19.89
CA ARG A 6 52.48 6.98 20.47
C ARG A 6 51.96 7.92 19.40
N LYS A 7 52.64 8.02 18.25
CA LYS A 7 52.13 8.82 17.10
C LYS A 7 50.80 8.28 16.56
N LYS A 8 50.68 6.94 16.41
CA LYS A 8 49.45 6.30 15.93
C LYS A 8 48.27 6.53 16.90
N ASN A 9 48.53 6.45 18.21
CA ASN A 9 47.46 6.73 19.20
C ASN A 9 47.04 8.19 19.18
N ILE A 10 47.98 9.16 19.05
CA ILE A 10 47.67 10.59 18.94
C ILE A 10 46.84 10.84 17.69
N THR A 11 47.20 10.28 16.55
CA THR A 11 46.44 10.42 15.31
C THR A 11 45.01 9.86 15.43
N VAL A 12 44.86 8.67 16.04
CA VAL A 12 43.53 8.08 16.28
C VAL A 12 42.68 8.96 17.22
N THR A 13 43.29 9.48 18.30
CA THR A 13 42.58 10.37 19.24
C THR A 13 42.15 11.66 18.56
N LEU A 14 43.02 12.28 17.75
CA LEU A 14 42.70 13.50 16.99
C LEU A 14 41.56 13.24 15.97
N VAL A 15 41.58 12.11 15.27
CA VAL A 15 40.50 11.74 14.35
C VAL A 15 39.19 11.52 15.10
N VAL A 16 39.21 10.83 16.22
CA VAL A 16 38.00 10.60 17.06
C VAL A 16 37.47 11.95 17.58
N CYS A 17 38.32 12.83 18.09
CA CYS A 17 37.91 14.17 18.54
C CYS A 17 37.33 15.01 17.40
N ALA A 18 37.95 14.99 16.23
CA ALA A 18 37.46 15.71 15.04
C ALA A 18 36.09 15.18 14.58
N VAL A 19 35.91 13.85 14.52
CA VAL A 19 34.64 13.21 14.18
C VAL A 19 33.57 13.53 15.23
N SER A 20 33.89 13.48 16.52
CA SER A 20 32.98 13.83 17.59
C SER A 20 32.56 15.30 17.54
N PHE A 21 33.49 16.21 17.26
CA PHE A 21 33.20 17.63 17.10
C PHE A 21 32.28 17.89 15.90
N VAL A 22 32.55 17.25 14.74
CA VAL A 22 31.69 17.36 13.55
C VAL A 22 30.30 16.82 13.83
N LEU A 23 30.18 15.69 14.54
CA LEU A 23 28.89 15.12 14.94
C LEU A 23 28.13 16.05 15.89
N LEU A 24 28.79 16.59 16.93
CA LEU A 24 28.17 17.54 17.86
C LEU A 24 27.74 18.83 17.15
N PHE A 25 28.58 19.36 16.26
CA PHE A 25 28.24 20.52 15.45
C PHE A 25 27.05 20.25 14.52
N ALA A 26 27.00 19.09 13.86
CA ALA A 26 25.87 18.67 13.02
C ALA A 26 24.59 18.50 13.84
N LEU A 27 24.68 17.95 15.06
CA LEU A 27 23.52 17.79 15.96
C LEU A 27 23.02 19.12 16.50
N SER A 28 23.94 20.06 16.85
CA SER A 28 23.54 21.40 17.32
C SER A 28 22.97 22.31 16.23
N ASN A 29 23.25 22.00 14.95
CA ASN A 29 22.74 22.73 13.78
C ASN A 29 21.88 21.82 12.89
N ILE A 30 21.08 20.96 13.46
CA ILE A 30 20.36 19.91 12.71
C ILE A 30 19.42 20.50 11.66
N ASP A 31 18.79 21.64 11.94
CA ASP A 31 17.90 22.33 11.01
C ASP A 31 18.67 22.86 9.79
N SER A 32 19.87 23.40 10.01
CA SER A 32 20.75 23.85 8.91
C SER A 32 21.24 22.68 8.08
N VAL A 33 21.59 21.56 8.70
CA VAL A 33 21.99 20.32 8.01
C VAL A 33 20.83 19.76 7.18
N ILE A 34 19.63 19.70 7.76
CA ILE A 34 18.41 19.28 7.06
C ILE A 34 18.11 20.24 5.89
N GLY A 35 18.26 21.56 6.11
CA GLY A 35 18.07 22.56 5.07
C GLY A 35 19.03 22.40 3.89
N VAL A 36 20.31 22.12 4.14
CA VAL A 36 21.30 21.84 3.09
C VAL A 36 20.95 20.54 2.34
N ILE A 37 20.61 19.47 3.07
CA ILE A 37 20.20 18.19 2.46
C ILE A 37 18.94 18.39 1.59
N SER A 38 17.94 19.10 2.09
CA SER A 38 16.71 19.42 1.36
C SER A 38 17.00 20.22 0.09
N SER A 39 17.88 21.24 0.17
CA SER A 39 18.29 22.03 -0.98
C SER A 39 19.01 21.18 -2.04
N VAL A 40 19.93 20.32 -1.61
CA VAL A 40 20.59 19.38 -2.51
C VAL A 40 19.58 18.42 -3.16
N LEU A 41 18.68 17.82 -2.39
CA LEU A 41 17.64 16.92 -2.90
C LEU A 41 16.72 17.63 -3.89
N SER A 42 16.38 18.90 -3.66
CA SER A 42 15.54 19.68 -4.57
C SER A 42 16.21 19.91 -5.91
N VAL A 43 17.51 20.20 -5.93
CA VAL A 43 18.31 20.33 -7.16
C VAL A 43 18.39 19.00 -7.92
N PHE A 44 18.49 17.87 -7.20
CA PHE A 44 18.49 16.53 -7.80
C PHE A 44 17.09 16.00 -8.13
N SER A 45 16.02 16.71 -7.79
CA SER A 45 14.64 16.30 -8.04
C SER A 45 14.38 15.82 -9.48
N PRO A 46 14.78 16.53 -10.56
CA PRO A 46 14.58 16.05 -11.92
C PRO A 46 15.33 14.75 -12.21
N VAL A 47 16.50 14.55 -11.58
CA VAL A 47 17.29 13.32 -11.74
C VAL A 47 16.58 12.15 -11.06
N ILE A 48 16.09 12.34 -9.84
CA ILE A 48 15.33 11.33 -9.09
C ILE A 48 14.05 10.97 -9.85
N ILE A 49 13.31 11.97 -10.33
CA ILE A 49 12.11 11.77 -11.16
C ILE A 49 12.46 11.00 -12.44
N GLY A 50 13.55 11.35 -13.11
CA GLY A 50 13.99 10.66 -14.32
C GLY A 50 14.35 9.20 -14.10
N PHE A 51 15.04 8.89 -13.00
CA PHE A 51 15.29 7.49 -12.60
C PHE A 51 14.01 6.75 -12.27
N ALA A 52 13.07 7.37 -11.57
CA ALA A 52 11.77 6.77 -11.24
C ALA A 52 10.97 6.45 -12.52
N ILE A 53 10.86 7.42 -13.44
CA ILE A 53 10.20 7.22 -14.75
C ILE A 53 10.88 6.09 -15.53
N ALA A 54 12.21 6.11 -15.63
CA ALA A 54 12.97 5.06 -16.31
C ALA A 54 12.73 3.68 -15.68
N TYR A 55 12.65 3.63 -14.35
CA TYR A 55 12.39 2.40 -13.62
C TYR A 55 10.98 1.86 -13.91
N MET A 56 9.98 2.72 -13.90
CA MET A 56 8.58 2.35 -14.21
C MET A 56 8.38 1.94 -15.67
N LEU A 57 9.06 2.60 -16.62
CA LEU A 57 8.94 2.29 -18.04
C LEU A 57 9.79 1.08 -18.47
N ASN A 58 10.78 0.66 -17.68
CA ASN A 58 11.66 -0.45 -18.04
C ASN A 58 10.95 -1.79 -18.29
N PRO A 59 9.89 -2.21 -17.56
CA PRO A 59 9.12 -3.41 -17.90
C PRO A 59 8.47 -3.33 -19.28
N ILE A 60 7.89 -2.18 -19.64
CA ILE A 60 7.27 -1.92 -20.95
C ILE A 60 8.35 -1.97 -22.04
N LEU A 61 9.50 -1.32 -21.81
CA LEU A 61 10.63 -1.36 -22.73
C LEU A 61 11.11 -2.79 -23.00
N ARG A 62 11.26 -3.61 -21.95
CA ARG A 62 11.63 -5.02 -22.06
C ARG A 62 10.62 -5.83 -22.88
N LEU A 63 9.33 -5.54 -22.74
CA LEU A 63 8.29 -6.17 -23.52
C LEU A 63 8.48 -5.89 -25.02
N PHE A 64 8.78 -4.64 -25.40
CA PHE A 64 9.07 -4.31 -26.79
C PHE A 64 10.39 -4.91 -27.26
N GLU A 65 11.46 -4.87 -26.49
CA GLU A 65 12.77 -5.42 -26.85
C GLU A 65 12.74 -6.93 -27.08
N PHE A 66 12.12 -7.68 -26.16
CA PHE A 66 12.20 -9.14 -26.17
C PHE A 66 11.01 -9.82 -26.86
N LYS A 67 9.85 -9.18 -26.96
CA LYS A 67 8.65 -9.77 -27.52
C LYS A 67 8.31 -9.21 -28.92
N THR A 68 8.20 -7.88 -29.03
CA THR A 68 7.71 -7.24 -30.25
C THR A 68 8.81 -7.12 -31.32
N TYR A 69 9.97 -6.60 -30.96
CA TYR A 69 11.06 -6.31 -31.89
C TYR A 69 12.17 -7.36 -31.91
N LYS A 70 11.94 -8.55 -31.38
CA LYS A 70 12.90 -9.67 -31.28
C LYS A 70 13.60 -10.00 -32.62
N LYS A 71 12.95 -9.74 -33.75
CA LYS A 71 13.49 -10.07 -35.10
C LYS A 71 14.51 -9.05 -35.60
N ILE A 72 14.65 -7.88 -34.99
CA ILE A 72 15.56 -6.83 -35.45
C ILE A 72 16.98 -7.17 -35.03
N LYS A 73 17.88 -7.40 -36.00
CA LYS A 73 19.29 -7.76 -35.75
C LYS A 73 20.16 -6.54 -35.35
N ASN A 74 19.80 -5.34 -35.83
CA ASN A 74 20.56 -4.12 -35.50
C ASN A 74 20.17 -3.64 -34.09
N ARG A 75 21.12 -3.74 -33.15
CA ARG A 75 20.89 -3.38 -31.73
C ARG A 75 20.53 -1.91 -31.53
N GLY A 76 21.09 -0.99 -32.33
CA GLY A 76 20.78 0.44 -32.25
C GLY A 76 19.33 0.74 -32.68
N LEU A 77 18.90 0.18 -33.81
CA LEU A 77 17.53 0.28 -34.32
C LEU A 77 16.54 -0.37 -33.36
N LEU A 78 16.84 -1.59 -32.86
CA LEU A 78 16.01 -2.28 -31.88
C LEU A 78 15.79 -1.40 -30.64
N ARG A 79 16.86 -0.83 -30.12
CA ARG A 79 16.80 0.03 -28.92
C ARG A 79 16.00 1.31 -29.17
N GLY A 80 16.27 2.00 -30.29
CA GLY A 80 15.57 3.22 -30.67
C GLY A 80 14.05 3.00 -30.85
N LEU A 81 13.67 1.97 -31.62
CA LEU A 81 12.26 1.64 -31.84
C LEU A 81 11.55 1.19 -30.55
N SER A 82 12.21 0.37 -29.72
CA SER A 82 11.64 -0.06 -28.44
C SER A 82 11.40 1.11 -27.50
N LEU A 83 12.35 2.05 -27.42
CA LEU A 83 12.20 3.28 -26.64
C LEU A 83 11.06 4.14 -27.17
N LEU A 84 11.07 4.43 -28.47
CA LEU A 84 10.03 5.25 -29.10
C LEU A 84 8.64 4.65 -28.81
N SER A 85 8.45 3.35 -29.05
CA SER A 85 7.19 2.66 -28.77
C SER A 85 6.82 2.71 -27.29
N THR A 86 7.79 2.57 -26.38
CA THR A 86 7.55 2.65 -24.94
C THR A 86 7.01 4.02 -24.53
N TYR A 87 7.65 5.09 -25.01
CA TYR A 87 7.20 6.46 -24.69
C TYR A 87 5.88 6.80 -25.37
N ILE A 88 5.67 6.38 -26.64
CA ILE A 88 4.39 6.56 -27.31
C ILE A 88 3.26 5.88 -26.52
N VAL A 89 3.44 4.62 -26.12
CA VAL A 89 2.43 3.88 -25.33
C VAL A 89 2.21 4.54 -23.98
N ALA A 90 3.27 4.95 -23.28
CA ALA A 90 3.16 5.63 -22.00
C ALA A 90 2.39 6.96 -22.13
N VAL A 91 2.74 7.78 -23.13
CA VAL A 91 2.05 9.06 -23.40
C VAL A 91 0.59 8.81 -23.79
N LEU A 92 0.31 7.85 -24.66
CA LEU A 92 -1.07 7.50 -25.04
C LEU A 92 -1.91 7.08 -23.84
N ILE A 93 -1.36 6.25 -22.94
CA ILE A 93 -2.05 5.83 -21.72
C ILE A 93 -2.33 7.05 -20.83
N ILE A 94 -1.31 7.90 -20.60
CA ILE A 94 -1.46 9.09 -19.76
C ILE A 94 -2.47 10.07 -20.38
N VAL A 95 -2.35 10.36 -21.67
CA VAL A 95 -3.26 11.29 -22.36
C VAL A 95 -4.68 10.75 -22.36
N ALA A 96 -4.88 9.48 -22.68
CA ALA A 96 -6.21 8.86 -22.64
C ALA A 96 -6.83 8.91 -21.24
N PHE A 97 -6.02 8.62 -20.22
CA PHE A 97 -6.43 8.67 -18.82
C PHE A 97 -6.82 10.10 -18.41
N LEU A 98 -5.98 11.08 -18.69
CA LEU A 98 -6.23 12.48 -18.36
C LEU A 98 -7.43 13.02 -19.15
N TRP A 99 -7.53 12.72 -20.46
CA TRP A 99 -8.63 13.17 -21.30
C TRP A 99 -9.99 12.61 -20.85
N LEU A 100 -10.02 11.39 -20.35
CA LEU A 100 -11.24 10.76 -19.83
C LEU A 100 -11.60 11.30 -18.44
N LEU A 101 -10.61 11.45 -17.56
CA LEU A 101 -10.85 11.75 -16.16
C LEU A 101 -10.98 13.23 -15.86
N ILE A 102 -10.09 14.08 -16.37
CA ILE A 102 -10.04 15.50 -15.99
C ILE A 102 -11.37 16.22 -16.24
N PRO A 103 -11.99 16.16 -17.45
CA PRO A 103 -13.25 16.85 -17.68
C PRO A 103 -14.36 16.39 -16.73
N SER A 104 -14.48 15.08 -16.52
CA SER A 104 -15.48 14.51 -15.63
C SER A 104 -15.26 14.86 -14.17
N LEU A 105 -13.99 14.90 -13.72
CA LEU A 105 -13.65 15.31 -12.35
C LEU A 105 -13.99 16.79 -12.13
N ILE A 106 -13.60 17.67 -13.06
CA ILE A 106 -13.92 19.10 -12.99
C ILE A 106 -15.44 19.30 -12.95
N THR A 107 -16.18 18.64 -13.84
CA THR A 107 -17.64 18.73 -13.87
C THR A 107 -18.26 18.26 -12.54
N SER A 108 -17.80 17.12 -12.01
CA SER A 108 -18.28 16.58 -10.74
C SER A 108 -18.01 17.54 -9.56
N VAL A 109 -16.81 18.12 -9.51
CA VAL A 109 -16.47 19.10 -8.44
C VAL A 109 -17.27 20.38 -8.58
N VAL A 110 -17.37 20.94 -9.79
CA VAL A 110 -18.18 22.16 -10.04
C VAL A 110 -19.64 21.92 -9.70
N GLU A 111 -20.19 20.77 -10.08
CA GLU A 111 -21.57 20.41 -9.77
C GLU A 111 -21.79 20.27 -8.25
N LEU A 112 -20.88 19.57 -7.56
CA LEU A 112 -20.93 19.41 -6.11
C LEU A 112 -20.90 20.76 -5.40
N VAL A 113 -19.99 21.65 -5.79
CA VAL A 113 -19.88 23.01 -5.21
C VAL A 113 -21.12 23.86 -5.53
N SER A 114 -21.60 23.85 -6.77
CA SER A 114 -22.78 24.67 -7.18
C SER A 114 -24.08 24.22 -6.53
N LYS A 115 -24.20 22.95 -6.19
CA LYS A 115 -25.40 22.38 -5.56
C LYS A 115 -25.26 22.19 -4.05
N TYR A 116 -24.11 22.58 -3.46
CA TYR A 116 -23.79 22.34 -2.06
C TYR A 116 -24.92 22.79 -1.10
N ASP A 117 -25.36 24.03 -1.21
CA ASP A 117 -26.47 24.59 -0.37
C ASP A 117 -27.76 23.79 -0.52
N THR A 118 -28.07 23.35 -1.74
CA THR A 118 -29.26 22.54 -2.03
C THR A 118 -29.15 21.15 -1.38
N TYR A 119 -28.00 20.56 -1.46
CA TYR A 119 -27.74 19.24 -0.84
C TYR A 119 -27.79 19.31 0.69
N ILE A 120 -27.19 20.35 1.30
CA ILE A 120 -27.24 20.56 2.76
C ILE A 120 -28.71 20.76 3.23
N ALA A 121 -29.47 21.60 2.55
CA ALA A 121 -30.88 21.83 2.90
C ALA A 121 -31.71 20.55 2.78
N GLY A 122 -31.54 19.79 1.70
CA GLY A 122 -32.22 18.52 1.47
C GLY A 122 -31.86 17.48 2.53
N THR A 123 -30.56 17.29 2.77
CA THR A 123 -30.04 16.33 3.75
C THR A 123 -30.45 16.69 5.18
N SER A 124 -30.39 17.96 5.56
CA SER A 124 -30.86 18.42 6.87
C SER A 124 -32.33 18.10 7.07
N THR A 125 -33.16 18.28 6.03
CA THR A 125 -34.58 17.94 6.08
C THR A 125 -34.83 16.45 6.27
N ILE A 126 -34.10 15.59 5.55
CA ILE A 126 -34.20 14.16 5.66
C ILE A 126 -33.81 13.70 7.10
N ILE A 127 -32.70 14.23 7.61
CA ILE A 127 -32.18 13.87 8.94
C ILE A 127 -33.13 14.35 10.02
N ASN A 128 -33.63 15.60 9.96
CA ASN A 128 -34.57 16.13 10.94
C ASN A 128 -35.87 15.35 10.96
N ASN A 129 -36.41 14.96 9.80
CA ASN A 129 -37.60 14.13 9.71
C ASN A 129 -37.39 12.73 10.31
N PHE A 130 -36.20 12.17 10.08
CA PHE A 130 -35.81 10.87 10.67
C PHE A 130 -35.68 10.96 12.19
N LEU A 131 -35.00 12.00 12.70
CA LEU A 131 -34.86 12.23 14.13
C LEU A 131 -36.20 12.48 14.82
N ASN A 132 -37.05 13.30 14.24
CA ASN A 132 -38.39 13.55 14.80
C ASN A 132 -39.14 12.24 14.96
N LYS A 133 -39.13 11.34 13.94
CA LYS A 133 -39.76 10.02 14.05
C LYS A 133 -39.13 9.14 15.11
N LEU A 134 -37.82 9.20 15.30
CA LEU A 134 -37.13 8.43 16.35
C LEU A 134 -37.47 8.94 17.75
N PHE A 135 -37.53 10.25 17.93
CA PHE A 135 -37.83 10.87 19.23
C PHE A 135 -39.33 10.95 19.56
N GLU A 136 -40.23 10.66 18.60
CA GLU A 136 -41.65 10.39 18.88
C GLU A 136 -41.82 9.12 19.77
N ASN A 137 -40.81 8.21 19.78
CA ASN A 137 -40.81 7.04 20.62
C ASN A 137 -40.18 7.40 21.98
N GLU A 138 -41.00 7.51 23.04
CA GLU A 138 -40.60 7.88 24.40
C GLU A 138 -39.46 7.00 24.93
N SER A 139 -39.47 5.70 24.61
CA SER A 139 -38.42 4.76 25.02
C SER A 139 -37.05 5.09 24.43
N PHE A 140 -37.00 5.69 23.23
CA PHE A 140 -35.72 6.06 22.60
C PHE A 140 -35.21 7.41 23.14
N ALA A 141 -36.11 8.34 23.37
CA ALA A 141 -35.77 9.67 23.91
C ALA A 141 -35.21 9.60 25.35
N GLU A 142 -35.54 8.56 26.11
CA GLU A 142 -34.98 8.33 27.45
C GLU A 142 -33.50 7.96 27.45
N TYR A 143 -33.04 7.20 26.40
CA TYR A 143 -31.64 6.71 26.33
C TYR A 143 -30.72 7.62 25.49
N VAL A 144 -31.25 8.45 24.61
CA VAL A 144 -30.48 9.27 23.67
C VAL A 144 -30.91 10.72 23.74
N ASN A 145 -30.00 11.59 24.21
CA ASN A 145 -30.27 13.03 24.28
C ASN A 145 -30.35 13.63 22.86
N PRO A 146 -31.52 14.24 22.49
CA PRO A 146 -31.70 14.87 21.19
C PRO A 146 -30.64 15.93 20.83
N GLU A 147 -30.22 16.73 21.82
CA GLU A 147 -29.20 17.78 21.66
C GLU A 147 -27.84 17.19 21.25
N THR A 148 -27.48 16.04 21.84
CA THR A 148 -26.22 15.35 21.50
C THR A 148 -26.24 14.85 20.06
N VAL A 149 -27.37 14.30 19.60
CA VAL A 149 -27.51 13.84 18.21
C VAL A 149 -27.48 15.02 17.24
N GLN A 150 -28.18 16.11 17.57
CA GLN A 150 -28.19 17.32 16.74
C GLN A 150 -26.80 17.94 16.63
N SER A 151 -26.06 18.03 17.75
CA SER A 151 -24.67 18.52 17.74
C SER A 151 -23.74 17.63 16.90
N PHE A 152 -23.90 16.31 17.00
CA PHE A 152 -23.13 15.36 16.18
C PHE A 152 -23.38 15.56 14.68
N ILE A 153 -24.64 15.74 14.28
CA ILE A 153 -25.01 15.99 12.89
C ILE A 153 -24.44 17.33 12.40
N THR A 154 -24.54 18.38 13.22
CA THR A 154 -23.97 19.69 12.89
C THR A 154 -22.45 19.58 12.71
N ASN A 155 -21.76 18.83 13.56
CA ASN A 155 -20.33 18.58 13.43
C ASN A 155 -19.98 17.84 12.13
N ILE A 156 -20.82 16.89 11.69
CA ILE A 156 -20.62 16.20 10.40
C ILE A 156 -20.76 17.20 9.24
N PHE A 157 -21.75 18.08 9.24
CA PHE A 157 -21.89 19.08 8.19
C PHE A 157 -20.70 20.05 8.16
N THR A 158 -20.28 20.57 9.32
CA THR A 158 -19.09 21.43 9.41
C THR A 158 -17.82 20.71 8.95
N ALA A 159 -17.64 19.45 9.32
CA ALA A 159 -16.51 18.65 8.84
C ALA A 159 -16.55 18.46 7.32
N SER A 160 -17.73 18.27 6.76
CA SER A 160 -17.93 18.11 5.31
C SER A 160 -17.61 19.40 4.55
N GLU A 161 -18.03 20.55 5.07
CA GLU A 161 -17.72 21.89 4.53
C GLU A 161 -16.19 22.12 4.52
N ASN A 162 -15.53 21.91 5.66
CA ASN A 162 -14.08 22.04 5.77
C ASN A 162 -13.32 21.09 4.82
N LEU A 163 -13.85 19.90 4.58
CA LEU A 163 -13.26 18.96 3.61
C LEU A 163 -13.40 19.47 2.18
N LEU A 164 -14.56 19.99 1.81
CA LEU A 164 -14.77 20.56 0.48
C LEU A 164 -13.88 21.77 0.24
N ASP A 165 -13.80 22.70 1.18
CA ASP A 165 -12.90 23.84 1.11
C ASP A 165 -11.44 23.41 0.97
N THR A 166 -11.04 22.39 1.72
CA THR A 166 -9.72 21.79 1.62
C THR A 166 -9.47 21.20 0.23
N ILE A 167 -10.41 20.45 -0.33
CA ILE A 167 -10.30 19.86 -1.66
C ILE A 167 -10.19 20.95 -2.73
N ILE A 168 -11.05 21.98 -2.66
CA ILE A 168 -11.03 23.12 -3.59
C ILE A 168 -9.69 23.87 -3.48
N HIS A 169 -9.23 24.15 -2.27
CA HIS A 169 -7.95 24.81 -2.03
C HIS A 169 -6.81 24.03 -2.65
N TYR A 170 -6.74 22.71 -2.44
CA TYR A 170 -5.74 21.86 -3.06
C TYR A 170 -5.83 21.82 -4.58
N ILE A 171 -7.04 21.77 -5.16
CA ILE A 171 -7.20 21.81 -6.62
C ILE A 171 -6.66 23.13 -7.20
N VAL A 172 -6.93 24.25 -6.54
CA VAL A 172 -6.43 25.58 -6.97
C VAL A 172 -4.92 25.71 -6.76
N GLU A 173 -4.43 25.38 -5.59
CA GLU A 173 -3.01 25.50 -5.23
C GLU A 173 -2.13 24.58 -6.07
N TYR A 174 -2.50 23.29 -6.18
CA TYR A 174 -1.75 22.33 -7.01
C TYR A 174 -2.01 22.56 -8.50
N GLY A 175 -3.15 23.08 -8.90
CA GLY A 175 -3.41 23.51 -10.28
C GLY A 175 -2.42 24.58 -10.73
N THR A 176 -2.11 25.54 -9.87
CA THR A 176 -1.08 26.58 -10.14
C THR A 176 0.34 26.04 -9.98
N GLY A 177 0.57 25.13 -9.04
CA GLY A 177 1.85 24.44 -8.80
C GLY A 177 2.25 23.46 -9.91
N LEU A 178 1.30 23.00 -10.73
CA LEU A 178 1.58 22.13 -11.88
C LEU A 178 2.59 22.73 -12.84
N PHE A 179 2.59 24.06 -13.06
CA PHE A 179 3.56 24.72 -13.95
C PHE A 179 5.01 24.61 -13.45
N THR A 180 5.23 24.66 -12.14
CA THR A 180 6.57 24.45 -11.57
C THR A 180 6.98 22.98 -11.56
N GLY A 181 6.03 22.08 -11.34
CA GLY A 181 6.24 20.65 -11.43
C GLY A 181 6.54 20.15 -12.84
N VAL A 182 5.89 20.71 -13.86
CA VAL A 182 6.06 20.34 -15.28
C VAL A 182 7.51 20.47 -15.73
N LYS A 183 8.22 21.55 -15.34
CA LYS A 183 9.65 21.71 -15.64
C LYS A 183 10.48 20.51 -15.17
N ASN A 184 10.28 20.09 -13.92
CA ASN A 184 11.04 18.97 -13.33
C ASN A 184 10.65 17.62 -13.98
N VAL A 185 9.38 17.46 -14.34
CA VAL A 185 8.90 16.26 -15.05
C VAL A 185 9.47 16.21 -16.47
N ILE A 186 9.48 17.33 -17.22
CA ILE A 186 10.08 17.39 -18.57
C ILE A 186 11.58 17.05 -18.50
N LEU A 187 12.33 17.66 -17.59
CA LEU A 187 13.73 17.32 -17.37
C LEU A 187 13.88 15.84 -16.96
N GLY A 188 13.00 15.35 -16.10
CA GLY A 188 12.94 13.94 -15.70
C GLY A 188 12.70 13.00 -16.88
N ILE A 189 11.82 13.35 -17.82
CA ILE A 189 11.60 12.58 -19.05
C ILE A 189 12.88 12.51 -19.89
N PHE A 190 13.55 13.64 -20.11
CA PHE A 190 14.83 13.63 -20.83
C PHE A 190 15.87 12.74 -20.14
N ILE A 191 16.01 12.87 -18.82
CA ILE A 191 16.94 12.05 -18.05
C ILE A 191 16.54 10.56 -18.14
N SER A 192 15.25 10.23 -18.06
CA SER A 192 14.77 8.86 -18.16
C SER A 192 15.08 8.22 -19.51
N ILE A 193 15.02 9.00 -20.60
CA ILE A 193 15.42 8.54 -21.93
C ILE A 193 16.90 8.17 -21.93
N TYR A 194 17.77 9.06 -21.41
CA TYR A 194 19.20 8.79 -21.31
C TYR A 194 19.53 7.58 -20.44
N VAL A 195 18.85 7.45 -19.30
CA VAL A 195 19.00 6.30 -18.40
C VAL A 195 18.60 5.00 -19.09
N LEU A 196 17.46 4.98 -19.78
CA LEU A 196 16.98 3.81 -20.49
C LEU A 196 17.85 3.47 -21.71
N ILE A 197 18.37 4.45 -22.45
CA ILE A 197 19.32 4.21 -23.54
C ILE A 197 20.60 3.57 -23.01
N SER A 198 21.10 4.06 -21.90
CA SER A 198 22.43 3.70 -21.36
C SER A 198 22.38 2.71 -20.21
N LYS A 199 21.22 2.09 -19.91
CA LYS A 199 21.04 1.26 -18.71
C LYS A 199 22.07 0.15 -18.57
N GLU A 200 22.42 -0.55 -19.66
CA GLU A 200 23.39 -1.62 -19.65
C GLU A 200 24.80 -1.09 -19.40
N LYS A 201 25.15 0.05 -20.02
CA LYS A 201 26.44 0.71 -19.81
C LYS A 201 26.60 1.22 -18.39
N LEU A 202 25.54 1.85 -17.82
CA LEU A 202 25.53 2.31 -16.43
C LEU A 202 25.66 1.14 -15.46
N GLN A 203 24.92 0.07 -15.66
CA GLN A 203 25.05 -1.14 -14.85
C GLN A 203 26.44 -1.76 -14.94
N ALA A 204 27.03 -1.84 -16.15
CA ALA A 204 28.37 -2.36 -16.35
C ALA A 204 29.44 -1.48 -15.66
N GLN A 205 29.28 -0.14 -15.70
CA GLN A 205 30.17 0.79 -15.00
C GLN A 205 30.10 0.61 -13.48
N ILE A 206 28.89 0.50 -12.91
CA ILE A 206 28.69 0.27 -11.48
C ILE A 206 29.33 -1.08 -11.06
N ARG A 207 29.10 -2.14 -11.85
CA ARG A 207 29.72 -3.45 -11.60
C ARG A 207 31.24 -3.37 -11.68
N LYS A 208 31.81 -2.67 -12.67
CA LYS A 208 33.25 -2.46 -12.80
C LYS A 208 33.84 -1.78 -11.57
N ILE A 209 33.20 -0.71 -11.08
CA ILE A 209 33.62 -0.01 -9.85
C ILE A 209 33.53 -0.94 -8.65
N ALA A 210 32.41 -1.66 -8.49
CA ALA A 210 32.22 -2.59 -7.39
C ALA A 210 33.29 -3.72 -7.39
N THR A 211 33.58 -4.28 -8.57
CA THR A 211 34.61 -5.32 -8.74
C THR A 211 36.01 -4.80 -8.46
N ALA A 212 36.30 -3.54 -8.80
CA ALA A 212 37.60 -2.93 -8.53
C ALA A 212 37.83 -2.63 -7.04
N MET A 213 36.76 -2.26 -6.31
CA MET A 213 36.85 -1.80 -4.91
C MET A 213 36.60 -2.90 -3.88
N LEU A 214 35.94 -4.01 -4.26
CA LEU A 214 35.46 -5.00 -3.32
C LEU A 214 36.05 -6.39 -3.60
N PRO A 215 36.40 -7.16 -2.55
CA PRO A 215 36.77 -8.56 -2.72
C PRO A 215 35.61 -9.38 -3.33
N ASP A 216 35.92 -10.42 -4.11
CA ASP A 216 34.93 -11.23 -4.87
C ASP A 216 33.77 -11.74 -4.02
N LYS A 217 34.05 -12.20 -2.79
CA LYS A 217 32.99 -12.69 -1.88
C LYS A 217 31.99 -11.58 -1.49
N ARG A 218 32.48 -10.34 -1.30
CA ARG A 218 31.64 -9.18 -0.97
C ARG A 218 30.89 -8.68 -2.20
N ASN A 219 31.56 -8.65 -3.34
CA ASN A 219 30.95 -8.23 -4.61
C ASN A 219 29.75 -9.11 -4.98
N ARG A 220 29.91 -10.45 -4.93
CA ARG A 220 28.78 -11.39 -5.17
C ARG A 220 27.62 -11.19 -4.20
N ARG A 221 27.89 -10.87 -2.94
CA ARG A 221 26.84 -10.60 -1.95
C ARG A 221 26.09 -9.31 -2.27
N ILE A 222 26.79 -8.24 -2.65
CA ILE A 222 26.18 -6.97 -3.05
C ILE A 222 25.33 -7.16 -4.30
N GLU A 223 25.82 -7.89 -5.30
CA GLU A 223 25.08 -8.18 -6.52
C GLU A 223 23.76 -8.93 -6.23
N LYS A 224 23.80 -9.90 -5.31
CA LYS A 224 22.61 -10.59 -4.81
C LYS A 224 21.60 -9.61 -4.18
N TYR A 225 22.07 -8.70 -3.33
CA TYR A 225 21.19 -7.73 -2.67
C TYR A 225 20.65 -6.67 -3.62
N VAL A 226 21.44 -6.22 -4.59
CA VAL A 226 20.95 -5.32 -5.66
C VAL A 226 19.86 -6.00 -6.48
N PHE A 227 20.04 -7.27 -6.83
CA PHE A 227 19.00 -8.04 -7.53
C PHE A 227 17.73 -8.22 -6.69
N LEU A 228 17.88 -8.56 -5.41
CA LEU A 228 16.77 -8.65 -4.45
C LEU A 228 16.01 -7.32 -4.37
N THR A 229 16.73 -6.21 -4.16
CA THR A 229 16.14 -4.86 -4.10
C THR A 229 15.36 -4.55 -5.38
N HIS A 230 15.98 -4.77 -6.55
CA HIS A 230 15.31 -4.54 -7.83
C HIS A 230 14.02 -5.38 -7.97
N ARG A 231 14.08 -6.67 -7.62
CA ARG A 231 12.92 -7.56 -7.69
C ARG A 231 11.79 -7.10 -6.76
N THR A 232 12.12 -6.79 -5.50
CA THR A 232 11.15 -6.35 -4.49
C THR A 232 10.50 -5.03 -4.88
N PHE A 233 11.30 -4.03 -5.27
CA PHE A 233 10.76 -2.72 -5.67
C PHE A 233 9.92 -2.82 -6.94
N SER A 234 10.41 -3.51 -7.98
CA SER A 234 9.67 -3.65 -9.24
C SER A 234 8.36 -4.40 -9.04
N GLY A 235 8.39 -5.51 -8.30
CA GLY A 235 7.19 -6.28 -7.98
C GLY A 235 6.16 -5.46 -7.19
N PHE A 236 6.62 -4.73 -6.18
CA PHE A 236 5.76 -3.91 -5.33
C PHE A 236 5.11 -2.76 -6.11
N PHE A 237 5.90 -1.94 -6.83
CA PHE A 237 5.35 -0.79 -7.55
C PHE A 237 4.41 -1.18 -8.68
N VAL A 238 4.82 -2.15 -9.51
CA VAL A 238 3.97 -2.62 -10.61
C VAL A 238 2.71 -3.28 -10.05
N GLY A 239 2.86 -4.12 -9.02
CA GLY A 239 1.72 -4.74 -8.36
C GLY A 239 0.76 -3.71 -7.80
N LYS A 240 1.26 -2.70 -7.09
CA LYS A 240 0.39 -1.69 -6.45
C LYS A 240 -0.32 -0.77 -7.45
N ILE A 241 0.33 -0.43 -8.57
CA ILE A 241 -0.34 0.32 -9.66
C ILE A 241 -1.48 -0.51 -10.28
N ILE A 242 -1.23 -1.79 -10.56
CA ILE A 242 -2.27 -2.68 -11.11
C ILE A 242 -3.42 -2.86 -10.11
N ASP A 243 -3.10 -3.10 -8.86
CA ASP A 243 -4.04 -3.23 -7.76
C ASP A 243 -4.94 -1.99 -7.65
N SER A 244 -4.36 -0.80 -7.57
CA SER A 244 -5.07 0.47 -7.51
C SER A 244 -5.96 0.72 -8.72
N ALA A 245 -5.50 0.34 -9.92
CA ALA A 245 -6.30 0.45 -11.13
C ALA A 245 -7.52 -0.51 -11.11
N ILE A 246 -7.34 -1.72 -10.59
CA ILE A 246 -8.44 -2.69 -10.44
C ILE A 246 -9.45 -2.19 -9.40
N ILE A 247 -8.99 -1.68 -8.24
CA ILE A 247 -9.86 -1.11 -7.21
C ILE A 247 -10.65 0.10 -7.74
N LEU A 248 -10.00 0.99 -8.51
CA LEU A 248 -10.68 2.10 -9.20
C LEU A 248 -11.82 1.58 -10.09
N LEU A 249 -11.54 0.59 -10.94
CA LEU A 249 -12.52 0.04 -11.86
C LEU A 249 -13.67 -0.68 -11.13
N ILE A 250 -13.36 -1.47 -10.10
CA ILE A 250 -14.38 -2.16 -9.29
C ILE A 250 -15.27 -1.13 -8.60
N THR A 251 -14.68 -0.11 -7.98
CA THR A 251 -15.41 0.96 -7.31
C THR A 251 -16.32 1.67 -8.30
N LEU A 252 -15.81 2.05 -9.48
CA LEU A 252 -16.58 2.71 -10.53
C LEU A 252 -17.78 1.86 -10.97
N VAL A 253 -17.56 0.58 -11.26
CA VAL A 253 -18.61 -0.34 -11.71
C VAL A 253 -19.68 -0.52 -10.64
N LEU A 254 -19.27 -0.73 -9.39
CA LEU A 254 -20.24 -0.88 -8.29
C LEU A 254 -21.03 0.41 -8.04
N MET A 255 -20.39 1.57 -8.06
CA MET A 255 -21.10 2.83 -7.91
C MET A 255 -22.11 3.07 -9.04
N LEU A 256 -21.78 2.71 -10.29
CA LEU A 256 -22.70 2.78 -11.41
C LEU A 256 -23.87 1.78 -11.27
N ILE A 257 -23.62 0.55 -10.82
CA ILE A 257 -24.65 -0.46 -10.58
C ILE A 257 -25.65 0.02 -9.51
N PHE A 258 -25.13 0.56 -8.40
CA PHE A 258 -25.96 1.08 -7.31
C PHE A 258 -26.48 2.49 -7.54
N ARG A 259 -26.18 3.10 -8.71
CA ARG A 259 -26.59 4.43 -9.12
C ARG A 259 -26.28 5.51 -8.09
N LEU A 260 -25.06 5.43 -7.52
CA LEU A 260 -24.57 6.45 -6.59
C LEU A 260 -24.06 7.66 -7.37
N GLU A 261 -24.20 8.84 -6.76
CA GLU A 261 -23.74 10.09 -7.35
C GLU A 261 -22.21 10.16 -7.41
N TYR A 262 -21.69 10.95 -8.34
CA TYR A 262 -20.26 11.19 -8.54
C TYR A 262 -19.37 9.91 -8.67
N PRO A 263 -19.80 8.88 -9.45
CA PRO A 263 -19.13 7.58 -9.45
C PRO A 263 -17.68 7.67 -9.90
N LEU A 264 -17.36 8.52 -10.89
CA LEU A 264 -15.99 8.66 -11.36
C LEU A 264 -15.11 9.41 -10.37
N LEU A 265 -15.60 10.50 -9.76
CA LEU A 265 -14.86 11.27 -8.78
C LEU A 265 -14.47 10.38 -7.60
N ILE A 266 -15.42 9.66 -7.03
CA ILE A 266 -15.20 8.81 -5.86
C ILE A 266 -14.29 7.62 -6.19
N SER A 267 -14.52 6.96 -7.33
CA SER A 267 -13.66 5.84 -7.72
C SER A 267 -12.22 6.25 -8.00
N VAL A 268 -11.99 7.46 -8.52
CA VAL A 268 -10.64 8.01 -8.69
C VAL A 268 -10.02 8.34 -7.34
N ILE A 269 -10.75 8.97 -6.42
CA ILE A 269 -10.26 9.23 -5.05
C ILE A 269 -9.83 7.92 -4.39
N VAL A 270 -10.71 6.92 -4.38
CA VAL A 270 -10.43 5.60 -3.77
C VAL A 270 -9.26 4.89 -4.47
N GLY A 271 -9.25 4.86 -5.80
CA GLY A 271 -8.20 4.20 -6.56
C GLY A 271 -6.82 4.84 -6.43
N VAL A 272 -6.76 6.18 -6.47
CA VAL A 272 -5.49 6.92 -6.32
C VAL A 272 -4.95 6.78 -4.91
N THR A 273 -5.79 6.94 -3.89
CA THR A 273 -5.36 6.78 -2.51
C THR A 273 -4.95 5.34 -2.20
N ASN A 274 -5.56 4.34 -2.86
CA ASN A 274 -5.20 2.92 -2.69
C ASN A 274 -3.74 2.60 -3.07
N ILE A 275 -3.03 3.49 -3.75
CA ILE A 275 -1.58 3.36 -3.98
C ILE A 275 -0.82 3.26 -2.64
N ILE A 276 -1.31 3.93 -1.59
CA ILE A 276 -0.75 3.85 -0.23
C ILE A 276 -1.27 2.58 0.45
N PRO A 277 -0.40 1.60 0.77
CA PRO A 277 -0.86 0.37 1.38
C PRO A 277 -1.53 0.61 2.73
N ILE A 278 -2.57 -0.13 3.06
CA ILE A 278 -3.33 -0.13 4.32
C ILE A 278 -4.08 1.18 4.57
N PHE A 279 -3.41 2.32 4.53
CA PHE A 279 -4.02 3.62 4.83
C PHE A 279 -4.75 4.25 3.64
N GLY A 280 -4.35 3.90 2.41
CA GLY A 280 -4.94 4.45 1.20
C GLY A 280 -6.47 4.30 1.12
N PRO A 281 -7.00 3.09 1.34
CA PRO A 281 -8.44 2.88 1.35
C PRO A 281 -9.20 3.74 2.36
N ILE A 282 -8.64 3.93 3.55
CA ILE A 282 -9.24 4.75 4.62
C ILE A 282 -9.20 6.24 4.21
N ILE A 283 -8.04 6.70 3.73
CA ILE A 283 -7.85 8.08 3.26
C ILE A 283 -8.81 8.40 2.12
N GLY A 284 -9.09 7.45 1.22
CA GLY A 284 -10.05 7.63 0.13
C GLY A 284 -11.51 7.50 0.56
N ALA A 285 -11.80 6.58 1.49
CA ALA A 285 -13.16 6.35 1.94
C ALA A 285 -13.74 7.53 2.73
N ILE A 286 -12.94 8.18 3.57
CA ILE A 286 -13.40 9.30 4.42
C ILE A 286 -13.97 10.45 3.56
N PRO A 287 -13.22 11.10 2.65
CA PRO A 287 -13.77 12.18 1.86
C PRO A 287 -14.92 11.73 0.96
N SER A 288 -14.84 10.53 0.41
CA SER A 288 -15.90 9.94 -0.42
C SER A 288 -17.21 9.75 0.34
N PHE A 289 -17.14 9.29 1.59
CA PHE A 289 -18.28 9.16 2.48
C PHE A 289 -18.92 10.53 2.73
N PHE A 290 -18.13 11.56 3.07
CA PHE A 290 -18.64 12.89 3.34
C PHE A 290 -19.27 13.54 2.10
N ILE A 291 -18.68 13.38 0.92
CA ILE A 291 -19.26 13.85 -0.35
C ILE A 291 -20.65 13.23 -0.55
N LEU A 292 -20.78 11.91 -0.42
CA LEU A 292 -22.06 11.24 -0.59
C LEU A 292 -23.05 11.55 0.54
N PHE A 293 -22.56 11.76 1.77
CA PHE A 293 -23.41 12.11 2.90
C PHE A 293 -24.10 13.47 2.72
N ILE A 294 -23.37 14.45 2.17
CA ILE A 294 -23.95 15.76 1.83
C ILE A 294 -25.02 15.62 0.75
N VAL A 295 -24.77 14.79 -0.26
CA VAL A 295 -25.70 14.58 -1.39
C VAL A 295 -26.96 13.86 -0.92
N GLU A 296 -26.79 12.70 -0.31
CA GLU A 296 -27.86 11.88 0.24
C GLU A 296 -27.30 10.89 1.27
N PRO A 297 -27.70 10.96 2.55
CA PRO A 297 -27.18 10.08 3.60
C PRO A 297 -27.31 8.57 3.30
N ARG A 298 -28.38 8.18 2.60
CA ARG A 298 -28.61 6.80 2.18
C ARG A 298 -27.49 6.32 1.23
N GLN A 299 -27.03 7.15 0.31
CA GLN A 299 -25.95 6.80 -0.61
C GLN A 299 -24.63 6.61 0.13
N ALA A 300 -24.36 7.45 1.13
CA ALA A 300 -23.18 7.32 1.98
C ALA A 300 -23.14 5.98 2.73
N ILE A 301 -24.28 5.52 3.26
CA ILE A 301 -24.39 4.21 3.95
C ILE A 301 -24.15 3.06 2.95
N ILE A 302 -24.76 3.14 1.75
CA ILE A 302 -24.54 2.12 0.71
C ILE A 302 -23.06 2.09 0.32
N PHE A 303 -22.44 3.25 0.11
CA PHE A 303 -21.01 3.34 -0.21
C PHE A 303 -20.13 2.74 0.90
N LEU A 304 -20.46 3.00 2.19
CA LEU A 304 -19.71 2.44 3.31
C LEU A 304 -19.73 0.90 3.30
N ILE A 305 -20.86 0.32 2.99
CA ILE A 305 -20.98 -1.14 2.84
C ILE A 305 -20.14 -1.61 1.64
N LEU A 306 -20.27 -0.94 0.51
CA LEU A 306 -19.53 -1.29 -0.70
C LEU A 306 -18.01 -1.20 -0.50
N ILE A 307 -17.52 -0.12 0.12
CA ILE A 307 -16.07 0.05 0.32
C ILE A 307 -15.51 -1.02 1.27
N ILE A 308 -16.26 -1.41 2.32
CA ILE A 308 -15.87 -2.51 3.20
C ILE A 308 -15.77 -3.82 2.41
N LEU A 309 -16.74 -4.12 1.55
CA LEU A 309 -16.72 -5.32 0.71
C LEU A 309 -15.56 -5.30 -0.28
N ILE A 310 -15.30 -4.15 -0.92
CA ILE A 310 -14.16 -3.96 -1.82
C ILE A 310 -12.85 -4.21 -1.06
N GLN A 311 -12.71 -3.69 0.16
CA GLN A 311 -11.50 -3.87 0.98
C GLN A 311 -11.31 -5.33 1.42
N GLN A 312 -12.39 -6.06 1.71
CA GLN A 312 -12.31 -7.49 1.97
C GLN A 312 -11.86 -8.28 0.72
N LEU A 313 -12.36 -7.88 -0.45
CA LEU A 313 -11.95 -8.47 -1.72
C LEU A 313 -10.46 -8.15 -2.03
N ASP A 314 -10.04 -6.90 -1.80
CA ASP A 314 -8.66 -6.48 -1.98
C ASP A 314 -7.71 -7.25 -1.05
N GLY A 315 -7.96 -7.23 0.24
CA GLY A 315 -7.09 -7.84 1.24
C GLY A 315 -6.98 -9.38 1.13
N ASN A 316 -8.04 -10.05 0.71
CA ASN A 316 -8.09 -11.52 0.71
C ASN A 316 -7.89 -12.17 -0.66
N VAL A 317 -8.15 -11.44 -1.76
CA VAL A 317 -8.13 -12.02 -3.12
C VAL A 317 -7.20 -11.27 -4.05
N ILE A 318 -7.39 -9.95 -4.21
CA ILE A 318 -6.68 -9.15 -5.22
C ILE A 318 -5.23 -8.95 -4.79
N GLY A 319 -5.02 -8.43 -3.59
CA GLY A 319 -3.69 -8.15 -3.03
C GLY A 319 -2.78 -9.38 -3.06
N PRO A 320 -3.16 -10.55 -2.47
CA PRO A 320 -2.35 -11.76 -2.54
C PRO A 320 -2.05 -12.23 -3.97
N LYS A 321 -3.00 -12.11 -4.90
CA LYS A 321 -2.78 -12.52 -6.30
C LYS A 321 -1.85 -11.59 -7.07
N ILE A 322 -1.88 -10.29 -6.81
CA ILE A 322 -1.10 -9.29 -7.54
C ILE A 322 0.27 -9.09 -6.92
N LEU A 323 0.32 -8.87 -5.60
CA LEU A 323 1.55 -8.62 -4.88
C LEU A 323 2.30 -9.91 -4.57
N GLY A 324 1.59 -11.05 -4.44
CA GLY A 324 2.15 -12.35 -4.09
C GLY A 324 3.04 -12.25 -2.86
N ASP A 325 4.04 -13.14 -2.77
CA ASP A 325 5.09 -13.10 -1.73
C ASP A 325 6.16 -12.02 -1.98
N SER A 326 5.83 -10.97 -2.76
CA SER A 326 6.80 -9.99 -3.25
C SER A 326 7.49 -9.22 -2.13
N THR A 327 6.86 -9.08 -0.98
CA THR A 327 7.42 -8.35 0.17
C THR A 327 8.00 -9.25 1.25
N GLY A 328 7.44 -10.44 1.48
CA GLY A 328 7.92 -11.39 2.49
C GLY A 328 7.95 -10.85 3.92
N ILE A 329 7.23 -9.76 4.20
CA ILE A 329 7.14 -9.13 5.53
C ILE A 329 5.75 -9.31 6.13
N SER A 330 5.70 -9.37 7.47
CA SER A 330 4.44 -9.44 8.20
C SER A 330 3.63 -8.14 8.06
N SER A 331 2.31 -8.21 8.26
CA SER A 331 1.43 -7.03 8.25
C SER A 331 1.91 -5.95 9.26
N LEU A 332 2.39 -6.35 10.43
CA LEU A 332 3.00 -5.44 11.40
C LEU A 332 4.21 -4.72 10.80
N GLY A 333 5.08 -5.45 10.08
CA GLY A 333 6.23 -4.85 9.40
C GLY A 333 5.84 -3.82 8.35
N VAL A 334 4.74 -4.05 7.63
CA VAL A 334 4.18 -3.07 6.67
C VAL A 334 3.70 -1.82 7.40
N ILE A 335 2.96 -1.96 8.51
CA ILE A 335 2.47 -0.83 9.32
C ILE A 335 3.65 0.00 9.84
N VAL A 336 4.65 -0.64 10.45
CA VAL A 336 5.84 0.03 10.96
C VAL A 336 6.59 0.77 9.84
N ALA A 337 6.75 0.14 8.67
CA ALA A 337 7.40 0.76 7.53
C ALA A 337 6.66 2.04 7.08
N ILE A 338 5.33 1.99 6.98
CA ILE A 338 4.51 3.12 6.54
C ILE A 338 4.54 4.25 7.57
N VAL A 339 4.37 3.93 8.86
CA VAL A 339 4.35 4.94 9.93
C VAL A 339 5.70 5.65 10.04
N VAL A 340 6.78 4.88 10.11
CA VAL A 340 8.13 5.46 10.26
C VAL A 340 8.53 6.26 9.02
N MET A 341 8.43 5.66 7.84
CA MET A 341 8.84 6.36 6.61
C MET A 341 7.88 7.49 6.26
N GLY A 342 6.60 7.35 6.59
CA GLY A 342 5.59 8.40 6.42
C GLY A 342 5.86 9.63 7.27
N ALA A 343 6.29 9.45 8.52
CA ALA A 343 6.62 10.55 9.43
C ALA A 343 7.79 11.40 8.91
N TYR A 344 8.81 10.78 8.27
CA TYR A 344 9.99 11.50 7.78
C TYR A 344 9.87 12.00 6.34
N PHE A 345 9.18 11.28 5.48
CA PHE A 345 9.15 11.53 4.03
C PHE A 345 7.72 11.71 3.46
N GLY A 346 6.72 11.84 4.33
CA GLY A 346 5.33 12.01 3.92
C GLY A 346 4.79 10.86 3.07
N VAL A 347 3.92 11.19 2.12
CA VAL A 347 3.26 10.20 1.23
C VAL A 347 4.27 9.37 0.42
N LEU A 348 5.35 9.99 -0.07
CA LEU A 348 6.41 9.26 -0.77
C LEU A 348 7.10 8.25 0.16
N GLY A 349 7.30 8.63 1.42
CA GLY A 349 7.84 7.72 2.45
C GLY A 349 6.93 6.53 2.70
N MET A 350 5.63 6.73 2.79
CA MET A 350 4.65 5.64 2.96
C MET A 350 4.72 4.64 1.80
N LEU A 351 4.89 5.13 0.57
CA LEU A 351 4.94 4.29 -0.61
C LEU A 351 6.27 3.51 -0.72
N ILE A 352 7.41 4.19 -0.50
CA ILE A 352 8.74 3.60 -0.64
C ILE A 352 9.12 2.78 0.60
N GLY A 353 8.56 3.08 1.74
CA GLY A 353 8.88 2.47 3.03
C GLY A 353 8.69 0.96 3.04
N VAL A 354 7.60 0.48 2.47
CA VAL A 354 7.30 -0.96 2.44
C VAL A 354 8.38 -1.76 1.72
N PRO A 355 8.79 -1.46 0.47
CA PRO A 355 9.85 -2.21 -0.18
C PRO A 355 11.23 -1.99 0.47
N ILE A 356 11.53 -0.83 1.04
CA ILE A 356 12.77 -0.62 1.81
C ILE A 356 12.80 -1.55 3.01
N PHE A 357 11.72 -1.59 3.78
CA PHE A 357 11.62 -2.44 4.97
C PHE A 357 11.68 -3.93 4.61
N ALA A 358 11.05 -4.34 3.49
CA ALA A 358 11.10 -5.70 2.97
C ALA A 358 12.54 -6.14 2.64
N VAL A 359 13.29 -5.29 1.96
CA VAL A 359 14.70 -5.56 1.66
C VAL A 359 15.54 -5.61 2.93
N ALA A 360 15.37 -4.63 3.82
CA ALA A 360 16.11 -4.56 5.08
C ALA A 360 15.87 -5.80 5.96
N THR A 361 14.63 -6.20 6.16
CA THR A 361 14.26 -7.38 6.95
C THR A 361 14.79 -8.67 6.33
N THR A 362 14.74 -8.81 5.00
CA THR A 362 15.31 -9.98 4.30
C THR A 362 16.83 -10.06 4.49
N ILE A 363 17.55 -8.94 4.37
CA ILE A 363 18.99 -8.88 4.59
C ILE A 363 19.33 -9.22 6.05
N LEU A 364 18.59 -8.65 7.01
CA LEU A 364 18.78 -8.92 8.44
C LEU A 364 18.51 -10.39 8.76
N LYS A 365 17.42 -10.95 8.25
CA LYS A 365 17.08 -12.36 8.41
C LYS A 365 18.20 -13.26 7.90
N GLU A 366 18.69 -13.05 6.69
CA GLU A 366 19.80 -13.82 6.12
C GLU A 366 21.09 -13.70 6.95
N TYR A 367 21.36 -12.50 7.45
CA TYR A 367 22.52 -12.26 8.31
C TYR A 367 22.45 -13.05 9.62
N PHE A 368 21.30 -13.01 10.31
CA PHE A 368 21.10 -13.75 11.56
C PHE A 368 21.08 -15.27 11.35
N GLU A 369 20.37 -15.76 10.32
CA GLU A 369 20.36 -17.19 9.97
C GLU A 369 21.77 -17.69 9.67
N THR A 370 22.58 -16.91 8.94
CA THR A 370 23.99 -17.27 8.67
C THR A 370 24.80 -17.38 9.96
N LYS A 371 24.56 -16.49 10.94
CA LYS A 371 25.21 -16.57 12.26
C LYS A 371 24.73 -17.76 13.08
N LEU A 372 23.45 -18.08 13.06
CA LEU A 372 22.88 -19.24 13.74
C LEU A 372 23.45 -20.55 13.20
N ARG A 373 23.49 -20.70 11.87
CA ARG A 373 24.15 -21.88 11.21
C ARG A 373 25.60 -22.05 11.61
N LYS A 374 26.37 -20.93 11.71
CA LYS A 374 27.77 -21.00 12.18
C LYS A 374 27.91 -21.43 13.64
N LYS A 375 26.86 -21.22 14.46
CA LYS A 375 26.81 -21.65 15.86
C LYS A 375 26.17 -23.03 16.04
N GLY A 376 25.81 -23.73 14.95
CA GLY A 376 25.10 -25.02 15.01
C GLY A 376 23.70 -24.92 15.61
N LYS A 377 23.08 -23.72 15.55
CA LYS A 377 21.74 -23.45 16.08
C LYS A 377 20.71 -23.52 14.95
N SER A 378 19.49 -23.87 15.29
CA SER A 378 18.36 -23.86 14.34
C SER A 378 18.15 -22.48 13.74
N THR A 379 17.68 -22.45 12.48
CA THR A 379 17.23 -21.23 11.81
C THR A 379 15.72 -21.13 11.81
N ASP A 380 15.00 -22.14 12.30
CA ASP A 380 13.55 -22.09 12.42
C ASP A 380 13.15 -21.24 13.62
N THR A 381 12.21 -20.33 13.39
CA THR A 381 11.67 -19.46 14.45
C THR A 381 10.88 -20.26 15.48
N ALA A 382 10.27 -21.39 15.05
CA ALA A 382 9.50 -22.27 15.91
C ALA A 382 10.31 -22.78 17.11
N ASP A 383 11.60 -23.03 16.92
CA ASP A 383 12.51 -23.55 17.98
C ASP A 383 12.84 -22.51 19.06
N TYR A 384 12.42 -21.26 18.87
CA TYR A 384 12.69 -20.15 19.79
C TYR A 384 11.47 -19.67 20.56
N TYR A 385 10.31 -20.35 20.41
CA TYR A 385 9.15 -20.08 21.25
C TYR A 385 9.43 -20.47 22.70
N LEU A 386 8.91 -19.69 23.64
CA LEU A 386 8.98 -20.04 25.04
C LEU A 386 8.04 -21.24 25.31
N LYS A 387 8.43 -22.13 26.24
CA LYS A 387 7.66 -23.33 26.58
C LYS A 387 6.24 -23.01 27.04
N ASP A 388 6.03 -21.82 27.61
CA ASP A 388 4.74 -21.35 28.14
C ASP A 388 4.00 -20.46 27.12
N SER A 389 4.38 -20.47 25.84
CA SER A 389 3.68 -19.69 24.83
C SER A 389 2.30 -20.29 24.56
N ILE A 390 1.27 -19.42 24.51
CA ILE A 390 -0.14 -19.81 24.23
C ILE A 390 -0.29 -20.31 22.77
N VAL A 391 0.66 -19.99 21.90
CA VAL A 391 0.64 -20.35 20.48
C VAL A 391 1.48 -21.60 20.28
N ASP A 392 0.90 -22.62 19.67
CA ASP A 392 1.64 -23.79 19.22
C ASP A 392 2.59 -23.37 18.08
N PRO A 393 3.93 -23.50 18.27
CA PRO A 393 4.90 -23.08 17.26
C PRO A 393 4.83 -23.90 15.96
N TYR A 394 4.22 -25.08 16.01
CA TYR A 394 4.07 -25.98 14.85
C TYR A 394 2.70 -25.89 14.18
N GLU A 395 1.78 -25.08 14.75
CA GLU A 395 0.47 -24.83 14.15
C GLU A 395 0.63 -24.00 12.85
N THR A 396 0.26 -24.55 11.71
CA THR A 396 0.36 -23.85 10.42
C THR A 396 -0.64 -22.69 10.37
N HIS A 397 -0.29 -21.61 9.66
CA HIS A 397 -1.20 -20.46 9.45
C HIS A 397 -2.56 -20.87 8.89
N GLU A 398 -2.65 -22.00 8.20
CA GLU A 398 -3.88 -22.53 7.64
C GLU A 398 -4.79 -23.12 8.73
N SER A 399 -4.22 -23.78 9.73
CA SER A 399 -4.98 -24.32 10.87
C SER A 399 -5.50 -23.21 11.78
N VAL A 400 -4.71 -22.17 12.02
CA VAL A 400 -5.12 -20.98 12.81
C VAL A 400 -6.25 -20.23 12.10
N SER A 401 -6.14 -20.03 10.77
CA SER A 401 -7.17 -19.38 9.97
C SER A 401 -8.48 -20.16 9.96
N LYS A 402 -8.44 -21.49 9.79
CA LYS A 402 -9.62 -22.38 9.88
C LYS A 402 -10.26 -22.34 11.27
N ARG A 403 -9.44 -22.31 12.32
CA ARG A 403 -9.91 -22.24 13.70
C ARG A 403 -10.57 -20.90 14.04
N MET A 404 -9.96 -19.77 13.60
CA MET A 404 -10.57 -18.45 13.71
C MET A 404 -11.88 -18.35 12.92
N PHE A 405 -11.92 -18.84 11.68
CA PHE A 405 -13.11 -18.85 10.85
C PHE A 405 -14.24 -19.66 11.48
N ASN A 406 -13.95 -20.86 12.03
CA ASN A 406 -14.92 -21.69 12.71
C ASN A 406 -15.42 -21.06 14.01
N ASN A 407 -14.55 -20.40 14.78
CA ASN A 407 -14.95 -19.69 16.01
C ASN A 407 -15.82 -18.46 15.68
N THR A 408 -15.50 -17.72 14.65
CA THR A 408 -16.31 -16.58 14.17
C THR A 408 -17.66 -17.06 13.66
N LYS A 409 -17.71 -18.17 12.90
CA LYS A 409 -18.95 -18.80 12.44
C LYS A 409 -19.83 -19.25 13.60
N LYS A 410 -19.26 -19.89 14.64
CA LYS A 410 -19.97 -20.25 15.87
C LYS A 410 -20.52 -19.04 16.61
N SER A 411 -19.76 -17.97 16.70
CA SER A 411 -20.18 -16.71 17.34
C SER A 411 -21.30 -16.02 16.57
N VAL A 412 -21.21 -15.95 15.25
CA VAL A 412 -22.25 -15.38 14.37
C VAL A 412 -23.53 -16.20 14.44
N LEU A 413 -23.45 -17.54 14.43
CA LEU A 413 -24.61 -18.42 14.60
C LEU A 413 -25.25 -18.28 15.98
N LYS A 414 -24.46 -18.06 17.04
CA LYS A 414 -24.96 -17.80 18.38
C LYS A 414 -25.70 -16.47 18.48
N ILE A 415 -25.18 -15.44 17.82
CA ILE A 415 -25.80 -14.11 17.71
C ILE A 415 -27.07 -14.18 16.86
N ALA A 416 -27.05 -14.85 15.71
CA ALA A 416 -28.21 -15.05 14.86
C ALA A 416 -29.31 -15.85 15.59
N GLY A 417 -28.96 -16.81 16.44
CA GLY A 417 -29.89 -17.54 17.29
C GLY A 417 -30.54 -16.69 18.40
N LEU A 418 -29.85 -15.63 18.86
CA LEU A 418 -30.39 -14.67 19.82
C LEU A 418 -31.42 -13.71 19.19
N PHE A 419 -31.26 -13.39 17.89
CA PHE A 419 -32.18 -12.54 17.14
C PHE A 419 -33.37 -13.31 16.52
N SER A 420 -33.30 -14.66 16.44
CA SER A 420 -34.37 -15.50 15.96
C SER A 420 -35.22 -16.01 17.14
N GLY A 421 -35.85 -15.10 17.84
CA GLY A 421 -36.86 -15.43 18.85
C GLY A 421 -38.04 -16.14 18.19
N ASN A 422 -38.13 -17.45 18.35
CA ASN A 422 -39.23 -18.36 17.99
C ASN A 422 -39.04 -19.23 16.72
N LYS A 423 -38.16 -20.24 16.81
CA LYS A 423 -38.36 -21.52 16.13
C LYS A 423 -37.38 -22.57 16.70
N LYS A 424 -37.79 -23.19 17.78
CA LYS A 424 -37.01 -24.21 18.54
C LYS A 424 -37.04 -25.61 17.91
N LYS A 425 -37.40 -25.81 16.64
CA LYS A 425 -37.48 -27.17 16.06
C LYS A 425 -36.53 -27.46 14.88
N ASP A 426 -36.04 -26.45 14.15
CA ASP A 426 -35.29 -26.73 12.93
C ASP A 426 -33.75 -26.62 13.06
N VAL A 427 -33.24 -26.23 14.26
CA VAL A 427 -31.78 -26.07 14.47
C VAL A 427 -31.12 -27.37 14.96
N GLY A 428 -31.90 -28.32 15.51
CA GLY A 428 -31.38 -29.61 15.97
C GLY A 428 -31.01 -30.55 14.81
N GLU A 429 -31.78 -30.52 13.72
CA GLU A 429 -31.57 -31.41 12.56
C GLU A 429 -30.43 -30.93 11.66
N ALA A 430 -30.19 -29.61 11.53
CA ALA A 430 -29.07 -29.05 10.75
C ALA A 430 -27.71 -29.23 11.46
N ALA A 431 -27.69 -29.31 12.79
CA ALA A 431 -26.47 -29.58 13.57
C ALA A 431 -26.07 -31.06 13.49
N ALA A 432 -27.04 -31.99 13.49
CA ALA A 432 -26.78 -33.42 13.40
C ALA A 432 -26.23 -33.83 12.01
N VAL A 433 -26.75 -33.23 10.93
CA VAL A 433 -26.27 -33.50 9.55
C VAL A 433 -24.87 -32.97 9.31
N THR A 434 -24.42 -31.95 10.06
CA THR A 434 -23.07 -31.35 9.92
C THR A 434 -22.03 -32.12 10.74
N GLU A 435 -22.42 -32.75 11.86
CA GLU A 435 -21.52 -33.62 12.63
C GLU A 435 -21.30 -34.97 11.94
N GLU A 436 -22.32 -35.51 11.26
CA GLU A 436 -22.21 -36.78 10.53
C GLU A 436 -21.32 -36.63 9.27
N LYS A 437 -21.32 -35.47 8.60
CA LYS A 437 -20.43 -35.21 7.48
C LYS A 437 -18.97 -34.95 7.89
N SER A 438 -18.71 -34.34 9.06
CA SER A 438 -17.34 -34.14 9.53
C SER A 438 -16.69 -35.42 10.05
N GLN A 439 -17.50 -36.38 10.62
CA GLN A 439 -16.99 -37.69 11.02
C GLN A 439 -16.72 -38.62 9.83
N VAL A 440 -17.44 -38.47 8.72
CA VAL A 440 -17.22 -39.25 7.49
C VAL A 440 -15.96 -38.75 6.76
N GLU A 441 -15.65 -37.44 6.78
CA GLU A 441 -14.40 -36.90 6.21
C GLU A 441 -13.17 -37.23 7.09
N GLU A 442 -13.31 -37.30 8.41
CA GLU A 442 -12.21 -37.66 9.31
C GLU A 442 -11.84 -39.15 9.22
N ASN A 443 -12.82 -40.02 9.02
CA ASN A 443 -12.61 -41.46 8.82
C ASN A 443 -12.08 -41.80 7.42
N SER A 444 -12.38 -41.03 6.39
CA SER A 444 -11.83 -41.23 5.04
C SER A 444 -10.35 -40.82 4.90
N ASN A 445 -9.89 -39.89 5.75
CA ASN A 445 -8.47 -39.48 5.79
C ASN A 445 -7.60 -40.40 6.66
N SER A 446 -8.17 -41.09 7.64
CA SER A 446 -7.43 -42.07 8.45
C SER A 446 -7.23 -43.45 7.78
N GLU A 447 -8.06 -43.81 6.78
CA GLU A 447 -7.86 -45.03 5.98
C GLU A 447 -6.89 -44.83 4.79
N GLY A 448 -6.57 -43.59 4.40
CA GLY A 448 -5.60 -43.28 3.33
C GLY A 448 -4.14 -43.37 3.76
N GLU A 449 -3.81 -43.16 5.06
CA GLU A 449 -2.45 -43.15 5.57
C GLU A 449 -1.91 -44.54 5.98
N ASN A 450 -2.75 -45.57 6.06
CA ASN A 450 -2.31 -46.92 6.45
C ASN A 450 -2.04 -47.89 5.27
N LYS A 451 -2.04 -47.43 4.03
CA LYS A 451 -1.78 -48.29 2.86
C LYS A 451 -0.47 -48.03 2.08
N GLU A 452 0.38 -47.12 2.55
CA GLU A 452 1.64 -46.82 1.87
C GLU A 452 2.92 -47.29 2.61
N ASN A 453 2.80 -48.10 3.66
CA ASN A 453 4.00 -48.59 4.42
C ASN A 453 4.23 -50.09 4.46
N ASP A 454 3.67 -50.86 3.50
CA ASP A 454 4.05 -52.29 3.33
C ASP A 454 4.28 -52.54 1.83
N GLY A 455 5.57 -52.45 1.41
CA GLY A 455 5.98 -52.85 0.07
C GLY A 455 7.29 -52.25 -0.41
N GLU A 456 8.42 -52.89 -0.03
CA GLU A 456 9.79 -52.82 -0.58
C GLU A 456 10.55 -51.49 -0.49
#